data_86411cea5b8c90e7eb73b30d67ad3be6
#
_entry.id   86411cea5b8c90e7eb73b30d67ad3be6
#
_cell.length_a   1.000
_cell.length_b   1.000
_cell.length_c   1.000
_cell.angle_alpha   90.00
_cell.angle_beta   90.00
_cell.angle_gamma   90.00
#
_symmetry.space_group_name_H-M   'P 1'
#
loop_
_entity.id
_entity.type
_entity.pdbx_description
1 polymer ?
#
loop_
_entity_poly.entity_id
_entity_poly.type
_entity_poly.pdbx_seq_one_letter_code
_entity_poly.pdbx_strand_id
1 'polypeptide(L)'
;MIIFGILGLLLLPAIALTISQAIKPSFARSWFIAIAGASLAWLGAFFLRLYLPMEVELVRWQPESLYHTAIGLRVDYTNWHYLVAILALCVAVILTDSSRLSSNTSPASWAAILALTDLNLISVMSRAPLTMAVIWAITDLVELFYLLITLPSPDTKGKIATLYGVRLISTFVLVAATAMGWQVTAGLDFTQIPPTASLLFLIAAGLRLGVLPLNFPMQQTLELKPGTELLLRFSPVVSALVLIAHLPPEILVLNQSLVSIISTLTVLAALYASAMWLTRANANEGRPYWIVALSAFALRCALNSQPEHSYVWGMALLLSGGVLFLFDPPIRRIRFIPLLGLLGLLGLPYTLAASG
;
A
#
# COMPACT_ATOMS: atom_id res chain seq x y z
N MET A 1 -4.65 -14.52 -18.25
CA MET A 1 -4.81 -15.77 -17.46
C MET A 1 -3.94 -15.79 -16.20
N ILE A 2 -2.62 -15.51 -16.24
CA ILE A 2 -1.73 -15.61 -15.06
C ILE A 2 -2.13 -14.62 -13.96
N ILE A 3 -2.46 -13.36 -14.29
CA ILE A 3 -2.91 -12.34 -13.31
C ILE A 3 -4.13 -12.85 -12.53
N PHE A 4 -5.15 -13.38 -13.22
CA PHE A 4 -6.32 -13.95 -12.54
C PHE A 4 -5.99 -15.19 -11.70
N GLY A 5 -4.98 -15.97 -12.12
CA GLY A 5 -4.47 -17.09 -11.33
C GLY A 5 -3.91 -16.63 -9.99
N ILE A 6 -3.11 -15.57 -9.97
CA ILE A 6 -2.53 -14.99 -8.74
C ILE A 6 -3.63 -14.45 -7.82
N LEU A 7 -4.60 -13.69 -8.36
CA LEU A 7 -5.73 -13.18 -7.59
C LEU A 7 -6.60 -14.33 -7.06
N GLY A 8 -6.89 -15.35 -7.89
CA GLY A 8 -7.63 -16.53 -7.46
C GLY A 8 -6.95 -17.33 -6.35
N LEU A 9 -5.60 -17.37 -6.34
CA LEU A 9 -4.82 -18.04 -5.29
C LEU A 9 -4.89 -17.32 -3.92
N LEU A 10 -5.33 -16.08 -3.87
CA LEU A 10 -5.63 -15.35 -2.63
C LEU A 10 -7.13 -15.39 -2.30
N LEU A 11 -7.99 -15.13 -3.28
CA LEU A 11 -9.43 -15.01 -3.08
C LEU A 11 -10.08 -16.35 -2.71
N LEU A 12 -9.72 -17.45 -3.39
CA LEU A 12 -10.29 -18.77 -3.10
C LEU A 12 -9.96 -19.26 -1.68
N PRO A 13 -8.71 -19.18 -1.19
CA PRO A 13 -8.42 -19.46 0.22
C PRO A 13 -9.14 -18.52 1.18
N ALA A 14 -9.28 -17.22 0.88
CA ALA A 14 -10.04 -16.30 1.72
C ALA A 14 -11.52 -16.75 1.88
N ILE A 15 -12.17 -17.12 0.78
CA ILE A 15 -13.52 -17.66 0.79
C ILE A 15 -13.59 -19.00 1.54
N ALA A 16 -12.65 -19.91 1.29
CA ALA A 16 -12.60 -21.19 1.97
C ALA A 16 -12.44 -21.05 3.48
N LEU A 17 -11.66 -20.07 3.95
CA LEU A 17 -11.47 -19.76 5.36
C LEU A 17 -12.75 -19.21 6.00
N THR A 18 -13.48 -18.32 5.33
CA THR A 18 -14.75 -17.80 5.83
C THR A 18 -15.79 -18.90 5.97
N ILE A 19 -15.88 -19.81 4.99
CA ILE A 19 -16.78 -20.97 5.04
C ILE A 19 -16.33 -21.94 6.14
N SER A 20 -15.05 -22.23 6.27
CA SER A 20 -14.53 -23.15 7.28
C SER A 20 -14.79 -22.67 8.71
N GLN A 21 -14.78 -21.35 8.92
CA GLN A 21 -15.14 -20.76 10.22
C GLN A 21 -16.60 -21.02 10.61
N ALA A 22 -17.51 -21.02 9.63
CA ALA A 22 -18.93 -21.27 9.89
C ALA A 22 -19.24 -22.75 10.19
N ILE A 23 -18.43 -23.68 9.68
CA ILE A 23 -18.73 -25.12 9.80
C ILE A 23 -18.01 -25.73 11.01
N LYS A 24 -16.70 -25.80 11.02
CA LYS A 24 -15.86 -26.29 12.13
C LYS A 24 -14.44 -25.75 11.97
N PRO A 25 -14.07 -24.68 12.67
CA PRO A 25 -12.74 -24.12 12.55
C PRO A 25 -11.70 -25.08 13.15
N SER A 26 -10.71 -25.49 12.35
CA SER A 26 -9.50 -26.14 12.86
C SER A 26 -8.31 -25.24 12.54
N PHE A 27 -7.57 -24.83 13.54
CA PHE A 27 -6.44 -23.94 13.41
C PHE A 27 -5.43 -24.41 12.35
N ALA A 28 -5.00 -25.67 12.44
CA ALA A 28 -3.98 -26.21 11.54
C ALA A 28 -4.42 -26.21 10.07
N ARG A 29 -5.67 -26.61 9.77
CA ARG A 29 -6.19 -26.59 8.40
C ARG A 29 -6.32 -25.17 7.88
N SER A 30 -6.86 -24.26 8.67
CA SER A 30 -7.05 -22.87 8.28
C SER A 30 -5.72 -22.18 8.02
N TRP A 31 -4.74 -22.40 8.88
CA TRP A 31 -3.40 -21.88 8.68
C TRP A 31 -2.75 -22.43 7.41
N PHE A 32 -2.87 -23.74 7.18
CA PHE A 32 -2.29 -24.38 5.99
C PHE A 32 -2.93 -23.83 4.70
N ILE A 33 -4.25 -23.64 4.67
CA ILE A 33 -4.95 -23.04 3.52
C ILE A 33 -4.44 -21.61 3.28
N ALA A 34 -4.32 -20.80 4.33
CA ALA A 34 -3.86 -19.42 4.22
C ALA A 34 -2.42 -19.34 3.68
N ILE A 35 -1.50 -20.09 4.28
CA ILE A 35 -0.07 -20.05 3.90
C ILE A 35 0.16 -20.64 2.52
N ALA A 36 -0.53 -21.71 2.16
CA ALA A 36 -0.43 -22.31 0.83
C ALA A 36 -0.91 -21.35 -0.24
N GLY A 37 -2.07 -20.70 -0.07
CA GLY A 37 -2.58 -19.71 -1.00
C GLY A 37 -1.63 -18.52 -1.17
N ALA A 38 -1.19 -17.91 -0.07
CA ALA A 38 -0.26 -16.79 -0.10
C ALA A 38 1.09 -17.14 -0.74
N SER A 39 1.66 -18.32 -0.39
CA SER A 39 2.96 -18.75 -0.94
C SER A 39 2.87 -19.09 -2.42
N LEU A 40 1.80 -19.74 -2.88
CA LEU A 40 1.59 -20.02 -4.29
C LEU A 40 1.36 -18.74 -5.09
N ALA A 41 0.61 -17.77 -4.55
CA ALA A 41 0.44 -16.46 -5.18
C ALA A 41 1.78 -15.72 -5.30
N TRP A 42 2.61 -15.76 -4.26
CA TRP A 42 3.94 -15.15 -4.26
C TRP A 42 4.87 -15.78 -5.29
N LEU A 43 4.91 -17.12 -5.36
CA LEU A 43 5.65 -17.84 -6.40
C LEU A 43 5.12 -17.51 -7.81
N GLY A 44 3.79 -17.46 -7.98
CA GLY A 44 3.16 -17.04 -9.23
C GLY A 44 3.59 -15.65 -9.67
N ALA A 45 3.72 -14.71 -8.72
CA ALA A 45 4.21 -13.37 -9.00
C ALA A 45 5.68 -13.35 -9.46
N PHE A 46 6.53 -14.23 -8.95
CA PHE A 46 7.90 -14.38 -9.46
C PHE A 46 7.92 -14.84 -10.92
N PHE A 47 7.13 -15.86 -11.26
CA PHE A 47 7.03 -16.36 -12.63
C PHE A 47 6.41 -15.33 -13.59
N LEU A 48 5.55 -14.42 -13.08
CA LEU A 48 4.96 -13.36 -13.89
C LEU A 48 6.04 -12.46 -14.53
N ARG A 49 7.21 -12.32 -13.92
CA ARG A 49 8.34 -11.56 -14.47
C ARG A 49 8.74 -11.97 -15.89
N LEU A 50 8.57 -13.25 -16.21
CA LEU A 50 8.94 -13.79 -17.53
C LEU A 50 8.03 -13.31 -18.66
N TYR A 51 6.87 -12.77 -18.31
CA TYR A 51 5.82 -12.36 -19.24
C TYR A 51 5.56 -10.86 -19.25
N LEU A 52 6.40 -10.05 -18.57
CA LEU A 52 6.25 -8.61 -18.51
C LEU A 52 6.66 -7.93 -19.83
N PRO A 53 5.98 -6.85 -20.24
CA PRO A 53 4.77 -6.28 -19.66
C PRO A 53 3.51 -7.08 -20.03
N MET A 54 2.54 -7.18 -19.09
CA MET A 54 1.28 -7.90 -19.31
C MET A 54 0.11 -6.96 -19.02
N GLU A 55 -0.85 -6.93 -19.94
CA GLU A 55 -2.08 -6.16 -19.81
C GLU A 55 -3.30 -7.06 -19.99
N VAL A 56 -4.36 -6.79 -19.23
CA VAL A 56 -5.64 -7.48 -19.34
C VAL A 56 -6.75 -6.45 -19.23
N GLU A 57 -7.55 -6.33 -20.27
CA GLU A 57 -8.79 -5.54 -20.23
C GLU A 57 -9.91 -6.37 -19.62
N LEU A 58 -10.62 -5.81 -18.65
CA LEU A 58 -11.76 -6.45 -17.98
C LEU A 58 -13.08 -6.04 -18.61
N VAL A 59 -13.35 -4.75 -18.58
CA VAL A 59 -14.60 -4.15 -19.07
C VAL A 59 -14.30 -2.78 -19.63
N ARG A 60 -14.94 -2.42 -20.73
CA ARG A 60 -14.93 -1.04 -21.24
C ARG A 60 -16.02 -0.24 -20.56
N TRP A 61 -15.68 0.95 -20.09
CA TRP A 61 -16.66 1.88 -19.54
C TRP A 61 -17.69 2.28 -20.62
N GLN A 62 -18.94 2.36 -20.23
CA GLN A 62 -20.03 2.82 -21.13
C GLN A 62 -20.58 4.17 -20.62
N PRO A 63 -20.92 5.11 -21.49
CA PRO A 63 -20.80 5.05 -22.96
C PRO A 63 -19.37 5.32 -23.45
N GLU A 64 -18.94 4.62 -24.49
CA GLU A 64 -17.59 4.75 -25.07
C GLU A 64 -17.29 6.18 -25.57
N SER A 65 -18.32 6.96 -25.89
CA SER A 65 -18.18 8.37 -26.29
C SER A 65 -17.66 9.29 -25.17
N LEU A 66 -17.82 8.88 -23.90
CA LEU A 66 -17.35 9.64 -22.75
C LEU A 66 -16.11 9.00 -22.12
N TYR A 67 -15.96 7.68 -22.23
CA TYR A 67 -14.92 6.93 -21.57
C TYR A 67 -14.15 6.07 -22.57
N HIS A 68 -13.02 6.59 -23.03
CA HIS A 68 -12.14 5.83 -23.94
C HIS A 68 -11.21 4.85 -23.23
N THR A 69 -11.27 4.77 -21.90
CA THR A 69 -10.45 3.86 -21.10
C THR A 69 -11.22 2.63 -20.67
N ALA A 70 -10.59 1.46 -20.77
CA ALA A 70 -11.12 0.23 -20.21
C ALA A 70 -10.71 0.08 -18.74
N ILE A 71 -11.58 -0.56 -17.93
CA ILE A 71 -11.16 -1.11 -16.66
C ILE A 71 -10.20 -2.25 -17.00
N GLY A 72 -8.96 -2.14 -16.57
CA GLY A 72 -7.93 -3.12 -16.90
C GLY A 72 -6.87 -3.22 -15.81
N LEU A 73 -6.16 -4.33 -15.87
CA LEU A 73 -5.00 -4.59 -15.04
C LEU A 73 -3.76 -4.60 -15.93
N ARG A 74 -2.71 -3.97 -15.46
CA ARG A 74 -1.40 -3.95 -16.11
C ARG A 74 -0.32 -4.26 -15.10
N VAL A 75 0.59 -5.13 -15.50
CA VAL A 75 1.82 -5.39 -14.73
C VAL A 75 3.00 -5.06 -15.62
N ASP A 76 3.79 -4.08 -15.18
CA ASP A 76 5.05 -3.68 -15.76
C ASP A 76 6.21 -3.91 -14.79
N TYR A 77 7.43 -3.54 -15.17
CA TYR A 77 8.59 -3.74 -14.31
C TYR A 77 8.53 -2.95 -13.00
N THR A 78 7.89 -1.78 -12.98
CA THR A 78 7.80 -0.94 -11.79
C THR A 78 6.83 -1.52 -10.77
N ASN A 79 5.60 -1.80 -11.17
CA ASN A 79 4.59 -2.30 -10.23
C ASN A 79 4.79 -3.79 -9.87
N TRP A 80 5.50 -4.58 -10.69
CA TRP A 80 5.84 -5.96 -10.38
C TRP A 80 6.61 -6.11 -9.07
N HIS A 81 7.58 -5.24 -8.79
CA HIS A 81 8.36 -5.31 -7.56
C HIS A 81 7.47 -5.03 -6.33
N TYR A 82 6.56 -4.07 -6.41
CA TYR A 82 5.58 -3.80 -5.35
C TYR A 82 4.67 -5.01 -5.11
N LEU A 83 4.22 -5.64 -6.19
CA LEU A 83 3.39 -6.85 -6.13
C LEU A 83 4.11 -7.98 -5.40
N VAL A 84 5.36 -8.26 -5.75
CA VAL A 84 6.17 -9.28 -5.06
C VAL A 84 6.42 -8.94 -3.60
N ALA A 85 6.69 -7.65 -3.28
CA ALA A 85 6.92 -7.20 -1.91
C ALA A 85 5.68 -7.35 -1.02
N ILE A 86 4.49 -6.97 -1.53
CA ILE A 86 3.22 -7.12 -0.79
C ILE A 86 2.92 -8.59 -0.51
N LEU A 87 3.10 -9.46 -1.50
CA LEU A 87 2.88 -10.89 -1.33
C LEU A 87 3.89 -11.51 -0.35
N ALA A 88 5.16 -11.08 -0.39
CA ALA A 88 6.15 -11.48 0.60
C ALA A 88 5.75 -11.06 2.01
N LEU A 89 5.23 -9.83 2.18
CA LEU A 89 4.71 -9.35 3.45
C LEU A 89 3.49 -10.16 3.92
N CYS A 90 2.57 -10.50 3.01
CA CYS A 90 1.42 -11.35 3.33
C CYS A 90 1.86 -12.72 3.86
N VAL A 91 2.80 -13.39 3.18
CA VAL A 91 3.39 -14.66 3.62
C VAL A 91 4.05 -14.50 5.00
N ALA A 92 4.87 -13.46 5.18
CA ALA A 92 5.56 -13.20 6.43
C ALA A 92 4.58 -12.93 7.60
N VAL A 93 3.49 -12.20 7.34
CA VAL A 93 2.43 -11.96 8.33
C VAL A 93 1.78 -13.27 8.77
N ILE A 94 1.37 -14.13 7.83
CA ILE A 94 0.71 -15.41 8.15
C ILE A 94 1.66 -16.34 8.92
N LEU A 95 2.95 -16.37 8.54
CA LEU A 95 3.98 -17.16 9.24
C LEU A 95 4.21 -16.65 10.66
N THR A 96 4.36 -15.35 10.84
CA THR A 96 4.61 -14.76 12.17
C THR A 96 3.39 -14.80 13.08
N ASP A 97 2.18 -14.71 12.53
CA ASP A 97 0.93 -14.81 13.30
C ASP A 97 0.75 -16.21 13.90
N SER A 98 1.23 -17.26 13.23
CA SER A 98 1.21 -18.64 13.74
C SER A 98 2.16 -18.86 14.91
N SER A 99 3.28 -18.15 14.98
CA SER A 99 4.26 -18.26 16.07
C SER A 99 3.82 -17.52 17.34
N ARG A 100 2.91 -16.58 17.22
CA ARG A 100 2.34 -15.77 18.31
C ARG A 100 0.99 -16.34 18.74
N LEU A 101 0.95 -17.61 19.17
CA LEU A 101 -0.26 -18.31 19.62
C LEU A 101 -0.94 -17.60 20.81
N SER A 102 -1.47 -16.42 20.58
CA SER A 102 -2.49 -15.84 21.46
C SER A 102 -3.81 -16.53 21.15
N SER A 103 -4.60 -16.83 22.17
CA SER A 103 -5.89 -17.55 22.12
C SER A 103 -6.95 -16.99 21.14
N ASN A 104 -6.65 -15.94 20.41
CA ASN A 104 -7.58 -15.18 19.56
C ASN A 104 -7.27 -15.22 18.04
N THR A 105 -6.39 -16.10 17.54
CA THR A 105 -6.23 -16.25 16.09
C THR A 105 -7.40 -17.01 15.52
N SER A 106 -8.28 -16.28 14.82
CA SER A 106 -9.44 -16.86 14.13
C SER A 106 -9.16 -17.03 12.63
N PRO A 107 -9.75 -18.03 11.96
CA PRO A 107 -9.66 -18.17 10.51
C PRO A 107 -10.12 -16.91 9.74
N ALA A 108 -11.07 -16.14 10.30
CA ALA A 108 -11.52 -14.88 9.74
C ALA A 108 -10.41 -13.82 9.65
N SER A 109 -9.49 -13.80 10.60
CA SER A 109 -8.35 -12.88 10.57
C SER A 109 -7.46 -13.15 9.34
N TRP A 110 -7.17 -14.42 9.04
CA TRP A 110 -6.39 -14.78 7.84
C TRP A 110 -7.17 -14.58 6.55
N ALA A 111 -8.49 -14.83 6.56
CA ALA A 111 -9.35 -14.52 5.42
C ALA A 111 -9.32 -13.02 5.10
N ALA A 112 -9.42 -12.16 6.12
CA ALA A 112 -9.31 -10.71 5.95
C ALA A 112 -7.94 -10.29 5.42
N ILE A 113 -6.84 -10.87 5.94
CA ILE A 113 -5.47 -10.63 5.47
C ILE A 113 -5.34 -10.95 3.98
N LEU A 114 -5.81 -12.12 3.53
CA LEU A 114 -5.77 -12.53 2.14
C LEU A 114 -6.63 -11.64 1.24
N ALA A 115 -7.85 -11.32 1.66
CA ALA A 115 -8.76 -10.46 0.91
C ALA A 115 -8.23 -9.02 0.76
N LEU A 116 -7.69 -8.44 1.84
CA LEU A 116 -7.07 -7.11 1.80
C LEU A 116 -5.82 -7.10 0.93
N THR A 117 -5.02 -8.17 0.98
CA THR A 117 -3.85 -8.31 0.11
C THR A 117 -4.29 -8.37 -1.35
N ASP A 118 -5.35 -9.12 -1.67
CA ASP A 118 -5.89 -9.24 -3.02
C ASP A 118 -6.38 -7.88 -3.57
N LEU A 119 -7.15 -7.12 -2.78
CA LEU A 119 -7.56 -5.76 -3.14
C LEU A 119 -6.36 -4.83 -3.37
N ASN A 120 -5.31 -4.96 -2.55
CA ASN A 120 -4.08 -4.20 -2.76
C ASN A 120 -3.39 -4.56 -4.07
N LEU A 121 -3.31 -5.85 -4.40
CA LEU A 121 -2.74 -6.28 -5.68
C LEU A 121 -3.52 -5.70 -6.86
N ILE A 122 -4.85 -5.72 -6.81
CA ILE A 122 -5.70 -5.13 -7.85
C ILE A 122 -5.42 -3.63 -7.96
N SER A 123 -5.26 -2.92 -6.84
CA SER A 123 -4.90 -1.50 -6.84
C SER A 123 -3.54 -1.23 -7.49
N VAL A 124 -2.51 -2.03 -7.13
CA VAL A 124 -1.15 -1.93 -7.68
C VAL A 124 -1.11 -2.25 -9.18
N MET A 125 -1.94 -3.19 -9.63
CA MET A 125 -2.05 -3.59 -11.03
C MET A 125 -3.03 -2.74 -11.84
N SER A 126 -3.67 -1.73 -11.26
CA SER A 126 -4.61 -0.88 -11.99
C SER A 126 -3.95 -0.21 -13.18
N ARG A 127 -4.55 -0.35 -14.37
CA ARG A 127 -4.04 0.25 -15.62
C ARG A 127 -4.30 1.75 -15.69
N ALA A 128 -5.43 2.20 -15.13
CA ALA A 128 -5.90 3.57 -15.23
C ALA A 128 -6.12 4.19 -13.84
N PRO A 129 -5.89 5.51 -13.67
CA PRO A 129 -6.13 6.21 -12.42
C PRO A 129 -7.57 6.08 -11.91
N LEU A 130 -8.57 6.05 -12.80
CA LEU A 130 -9.97 5.85 -12.42
C LEU A 130 -10.19 4.46 -11.81
N THR A 131 -9.62 3.42 -12.41
CA THR A 131 -9.67 2.06 -11.87
C THR A 131 -9.05 2.03 -10.47
N MET A 132 -7.89 2.66 -10.30
CA MET A 132 -7.24 2.78 -9.00
C MET A 132 -8.13 3.52 -7.98
N ALA A 133 -8.79 4.61 -8.35
CA ALA A 133 -9.69 5.36 -7.46
C ALA A 133 -10.87 4.51 -6.99
N VAL A 134 -11.48 3.72 -7.87
CA VAL A 134 -12.57 2.80 -7.52
C VAL A 134 -12.07 1.72 -6.55
N ILE A 135 -10.91 1.13 -6.80
CA ILE A 135 -10.32 0.11 -5.91
C ILE A 135 -9.93 0.73 -4.57
N TRP A 136 -9.42 1.97 -4.54
CA TRP A 136 -9.17 2.68 -3.28
C TRP A 136 -10.45 2.83 -2.45
N ALA A 137 -11.56 3.24 -3.07
CA ALA A 137 -12.84 3.38 -2.39
C ALA A 137 -13.34 2.04 -1.84
N ILE A 138 -13.23 0.96 -2.62
CA ILE A 138 -13.63 -0.40 -2.20
C ILE A 138 -12.74 -0.87 -1.04
N THR A 139 -11.42 -0.70 -1.14
CA THR A 139 -10.47 -1.11 -0.10
C THR A 139 -10.74 -0.36 1.20
N ASP A 140 -10.90 0.97 1.12
CA ASP A 140 -11.21 1.80 2.29
C ASP A 140 -12.52 1.39 2.95
N LEU A 141 -13.54 1.05 2.16
CA LEU A 141 -14.83 0.57 2.68
C LEU A 141 -14.68 -0.78 3.40
N VAL A 142 -13.98 -1.73 2.79
CA VAL A 142 -13.73 -3.06 3.38
C VAL A 142 -12.92 -2.95 4.66
N GLU A 143 -11.85 -2.15 4.66
CA GLU A 143 -11.03 -1.89 5.85
C GLU A 143 -11.85 -1.21 6.95
N LEU A 144 -12.67 -0.21 6.61
CA LEU A 144 -13.54 0.48 7.55
C LEU A 144 -14.51 -0.50 8.23
N PHE A 145 -15.20 -1.33 7.46
CA PHE A 145 -16.11 -2.34 8.03
C PHE A 145 -15.37 -3.33 8.91
N TYR A 146 -14.21 -3.82 8.45
CA TYR A 146 -13.38 -4.73 9.23
C TYR A 146 -13.00 -4.12 10.60
N LEU A 147 -12.55 -2.86 10.62
CA LEU A 147 -12.16 -2.18 11.86
C LEU A 147 -13.34 -1.89 12.78
N LEU A 148 -14.49 -1.48 12.24
CA LEU A 148 -15.68 -1.21 13.04
C LEU A 148 -16.24 -2.46 13.72
N ILE A 149 -16.08 -3.63 13.08
CA ILE A 149 -16.48 -4.93 13.65
C ILE A 149 -15.45 -5.41 14.70
N THR A 150 -14.16 -5.21 14.41
CA THR A 150 -13.07 -5.75 15.26
C THR A 150 -12.83 -4.89 16.50
N LEU A 151 -13.03 -3.57 16.40
CA LEU A 151 -12.76 -2.59 17.47
C LEU A 151 -14.06 -1.85 17.88
N PRO A 152 -14.84 -2.41 18.80
CA PRO A 152 -16.16 -1.88 19.14
C PRO A 152 -16.15 -0.63 20.04
N SER A 153 -14.99 -0.22 20.60
CA SER A 153 -14.88 0.92 21.51
C SER A 153 -15.33 2.23 20.86
N PRO A 154 -16.19 3.07 21.52
CA PRO A 154 -16.66 4.34 20.98
C PRO A 154 -15.54 5.32 20.62
N ASP A 155 -14.51 5.45 21.47
CA ASP A 155 -13.37 6.34 21.26
C ASP A 155 -12.57 5.93 20.02
N THR A 156 -12.44 4.63 19.79
CA THR A 156 -11.75 4.08 18.63
C THR A 156 -12.53 4.34 17.34
N LYS A 157 -13.87 4.28 17.38
CA LYS A 157 -14.71 4.55 16.21
C LYS A 157 -14.55 5.98 15.68
N GLY A 158 -14.45 6.98 16.56
CA GLY A 158 -14.19 8.36 16.17
C GLY A 158 -12.84 8.52 15.43
N LYS A 159 -11.81 7.85 15.93
CA LYS A 159 -10.48 7.85 15.31
C LYS A 159 -10.48 7.18 13.95
N ILE A 160 -11.16 6.04 13.83
CA ILE A 160 -11.34 5.32 12.57
C ILE A 160 -12.08 6.20 11.56
N ALA A 161 -13.19 6.83 11.95
CA ALA A 161 -13.95 7.71 11.06
C ALA A 161 -13.10 8.87 10.51
N THR A 162 -12.27 9.50 11.36
CA THR A 162 -11.36 10.58 10.94
C THR A 162 -10.32 10.09 9.95
N LEU A 163 -9.72 8.92 10.20
CA LEU A 163 -8.73 8.29 9.31
C LEU A 163 -9.32 8.07 7.91
N TYR A 164 -10.50 7.45 7.85
CA TYR A 164 -11.15 7.16 6.56
C TYR A 164 -11.71 8.41 5.88
N GLY A 165 -12.07 9.44 6.65
CA GLY A 165 -12.43 10.75 6.11
C GLY A 165 -11.30 11.36 5.26
N VAL A 166 -10.06 11.33 5.75
CA VAL A 166 -8.90 11.83 4.99
C VAL A 166 -8.60 10.95 3.77
N ARG A 167 -8.70 9.62 3.90
CA ARG A 167 -8.53 8.71 2.77
C ARG A 167 -9.59 8.95 1.69
N LEU A 168 -10.82 9.19 2.09
CA LEU A 168 -11.91 9.54 1.16
C LEU A 168 -11.61 10.83 0.40
N ILE A 169 -11.10 11.87 1.08
CA ILE A 169 -10.65 13.10 0.42
C ILE A 169 -9.56 12.79 -0.62
N SER A 170 -8.58 11.94 -0.29
CA SER A 170 -7.53 11.55 -1.24
C SER A 170 -8.11 10.87 -2.49
N THR A 171 -9.12 10.01 -2.30
CA THR A 171 -9.81 9.34 -3.42
C THR A 171 -10.59 10.34 -4.27
N PHE A 172 -11.27 11.32 -3.67
CA PHE A 172 -11.93 12.38 -4.43
C PHE A 172 -10.95 13.25 -5.20
N VAL A 173 -9.79 13.59 -4.63
CA VAL A 173 -8.74 14.34 -5.34
C VAL A 173 -8.20 13.51 -6.51
N LEU A 174 -8.05 12.18 -6.35
CA LEU A 174 -7.64 11.29 -7.44
C LEU A 174 -8.67 11.28 -8.58
N VAL A 175 -9.97 11.23 -8.25
CA VAL A 175 -11.05 11.32 -9.27
C VAL A 175 -11.03 12.68 -9.97
N ALA A 176 -10.86 13.77 -9.23
CA ALA A 176 -10.75 15.11 -9.80
C ALA A 176 -9.54 15.25 -10.72
N ALA A 177 -8.38 14.72 -10.32
CA ALA A 177 -7.17 14.66 -11.15
C ALA A 177 -7.43 13.88 -12.45
N THR A 178 -8.14 12.76 -12.36
CA THR A 178 -8.53 11.96 -13.53
C THR A 178 -9.44 12.74 -14.45
N ALA A 179 -10.46 13.42 -13.93
CA ALA A 179 -11.39 14.23 -14.71
C ALA A 179 -10.68 15.39 -15.44
N MET A 180 -9.70 16.03 -14.78
CA MET A 180 -8.87 17.06 -15.44
C MET A 180 -8.00 16.46 -16.55
N GLY A 181 -7.45 15.29 -16.34
CA GLY A 181 -6.65 14.60 -17.36
C GLY A 181 -7.48 14.26 -18.60
N TRP A 182 -8.73 13.87 -18.47
CA TRP A 182 -9.63 13.57 -19.59
C TRP A 182 -9.92 14.76 -20.48
N GLN A 183 -9.88 15.98 -19.97
CA GLN A 183 -10.05 17.18 -20.80
C GLN A 183 -8.92 17.38 -21.81
N VAL A 184 -7.75 16.79 -21.52
CA VAL A 184 -6.54 16.95 -22.34
C VAL A 184 -6.30 15.72 -23.22
N THR A 185 -6.59 14.53 -22.71
CA THR A 185 -6.38 13.25 -23.39
C THR A 185 -7.69 12.49 -23.44
N ALA A 186 -8.09 12.01 -24.61
CA ALA A 186 -9.35 11.27 -24.80
C ALA A 186 -9.47 9.97 -23.97
N GLY A 187 -8.42 9.55 -23.31
CA GLY A 187 -8.39 8.43 -22.38
C GLY A 187 -7.21 8.59 -21.42
N LEU A 188 -7.40 8.30 -20.13
CA LEU A 188 -6.34 8.44 -19.15
C LEU A 188 -5.85 7.06 -18.70
N ASP A 189 -4.72 6.65 -19.27
CA ASP A 189 -3.89 5.55 -18.80
C ASP A 189 -2.71 6.14 -18.00
N PHE A 190 -2.10 5.37 -17.12
CA PHE A 190 -0.90 5.82 -16.39
C PHE A 190 0.26 6.20 -17.30
N THR A 191 0.30 5.69 -18.53
CA THR A 191 1.32 6.05 -19.53
C THR A 191 1.06 7.41 -20.21
N GLN A 192 -0.12 8.01 -20.00
CA GLN A 192 -0.58 9.21 -20.71
C GLN A 192 -1.02 10.32 -19.75
N ILE A 193 -0.50 10.35 -18.53
CA ILE A 193 -0.84 11.39 -17.56
C ILE A 193 -0.33 12.74 -18.07
N PRO A 194 -1.21 13.72 -18.31
CA PRO A 194 -0.77 15.04 -18.74
C PRO A 194 -0.11 15.79 -17.58
N PRO A 195 0.94 16.60 -17.87
CA PRO A 195 1.62 17.38 -16.83
C PRO A 195 0.68 18.30 -16.04
N THR A 196 -0.40 18.78 -16.66
CA THR A 196 -1.42 19.63 -16.00
C THR A 196 -2.17 18.93 -14.87
N ALA A 197 -2.38 17.63 -14.95
CA ALA A 197 -3.06 16.84 -13.91
C ALA A 197 -2.09 16.25 -12.89
N SER A 198 -0.80 16.14 -13.22
CA SER A 198 0.23 15.43 -12.42
C SER A 198 0.33 15.95 -11.01
N LEU A 199 0.19 17.27 -10.79
CA LEU A 199 0.23 17.87 -9.46
C LEU A 199 -0.94 17.41 -8.57
N LEU A 200 -2.14 17.26 -9.10
CA LEU A 200 -3.29 16.75 -8.35
C LEU A 200 -3.13 15.26 -8.04
N PHE A 201 -2.58 14.46 -8.96
CA PHE A 201 -2.23 13.07 -8.68
C PHE A 201 -1.22 12.96 -7.54
N LEU A 202 -0.21 13.83 -7.52
CA LEU A 202 0.78 13.88 -6.45
C LEU A 202 0.15 14.30 -5.11
N ILE A 203 -0.77 15.28 -5.11
CA ILE A 203 -1.53 15.67 -3.91
C ILE A 203 -2.38 14.51 -3.41
N ALA A 204 -3.10 13.81 -4.30
CA ALA A 204 -3.88 12.63 -3.94
C ALA A 204 -3.01 11.56 -3.28
N ALA A 205 -1.84 11.26 -3.85
CA ALA A 205 -0.89 10.33 -3.27
C ALA A 205 -0.38 10.82 -1.90
N GLY A 206 0.00 12.10 -1.79
CA GLY A 206 0.51 12.70 -0.55
C GLY A 206 -0.51 12.68 0.58
N LEU A 207 -1.79 12.90 0.29
CA LEU A 207 -2.89 12.75 1.25
C LEU A 207 -3.01 11.30 1.72
N ARG A 208 -2.95 10.34 0.81
CA ARG A 208 -3.07 8.91 1.12
C ARG A 208 -1.88 8.38 1.91
N LEU A 209 -0.69 8.90 1.66
CA LEU A 209 0.53 8.61 2.40
C LEU A 209 0.55 9.24 3.81
N GLY A 210 -0.35 10.19 4.09
CA GLY A 210 -0.37 10.95 5.33
C GLY A 210 0.72 12.03 5.42
N VAL A 211 1.30 12.41 4.29
CA VAL A 211 2.34 13.44 4.19
C VAL A 211 1.75 14.82 3.96
N LEU A 212 0.63 14.93 3.21
CA LEU A 212 0.02 16.19 2.79
C LEU A 212 -1.51 16.23 3.10
N PRO A 213 -1.99 17.09 3.98
CA PRO A 213 -1.25 17.65 5.09
C PRO A 213 -0.82 16.54 6.03
N LEU A 214 0.11 16.81 6.93
CA LEU A 214 0.56 15.82 7.90
C LEU A 214 -0.64 15.21 8.64
N ASN A 215 -0.91 13.94 8.37
CA ASN A 215 -2.14 13.31 8.84
C ASN A 215 -1.94 12.59 10.17
N PHE A 216 -2.34 13.23 11.25
CA PHE A 216 -2.25 12.69 12.61
C PHE A 216 -3.03 11.39 12.86
N PRO A 217 -4.21 11.14 12.26
CA PRO A 217 -4.93 9.87 12.47
C PRO A 217 -4.16 8.63 12.04
N MET A 218 -3.30 8.71 11.03
CA MET A 218 -2.45 7.59 10.63
C MET A 218 -1.39 7.23 11.69
N GLN A 219 -1.09 8.16 12.59
CA GLN A 219 -0.10 8.02 13.65
C GLN A 219 -0.67 7.37 14.91
N GLN A 220 -1.99 7.16 14.97
CA GLN A 220 -2.62 6.54 16.15
C GLN A 220 -2.44 5.03 16.13
N THR A 221 -2.02 4.48 17.26
CA THR A 221 -1.97 3.05 17.48
C THR A 221 -3.40 2.51 17.64
N LEU A 222 -3.79 1.64 16.73
CA LEU A 222 -4.97 0.81 16.91
C LEU A 222 -4.52 -0.43 17.68
N GLU A 223 -5.32 -0.89 18.63
CA GLU A 223 -5.05 -2.13 19.37
C GLU A 223 -5.35 -3.36 18.49
N LEU A 224 -4.62 -3.48 17.41
CA LEU A 224 -4.72 -4.56 16.45
C LEU A 224 -3.57 -5.55 16.61
N LYS A 225 -3.76 -6.75 16.10
CA LYS A 225 -2.67 -7.73 15.96
C LYS A 225 -1.59 -7.14 15.03
N PRO A 226 -0.30 -7.31 15.38
CA PRO A 226 0.80 -6.69 14.62
C PRO A 226 0.79 -7.01 13.13
N GLY A 227 0.45 -8.23 12.73
CA GLY A 227 0.37 -8.62 11.32
C GLY A 227 -0.78 -7.94 10.57
N THR A 228 -1.96 -7.91 11.15
CA THR A 228 -3.12 -7.22 10.57
C THR A 228 -2.89 -5.71 10.53
N GLU A 229 -2.33 -5.14 11.59
CA GLU A 229 -1.97 -3.73 11.66
C GLU A 229 -0.99 -3.34 10.55
N LEU A 230 0.02 -4.19 10.31
CA LEU A 230 1.00 -3.97 9.23
C LEU A 230 0.32 -3.85 7.87
N LEU A 231 -0.52 -4.82 7.50
CA LEU A 231 -1.19 -4.81 6.21
C LEU A 231 -2.14 -3.62 6.04
N LEU A 232 -2.94 -3.30 7.06
CA LEU A 232 -3.83 -2.15 7.04
C LEU A 232 -3.09 -0.81 6.88
N ARG A 233 -1.88 -0.70 7.42
CA ARG A 233 -1.05 0.49 7.28
C ARG A 233 -0.35 0.56 5.92
N PHE A 234 0.14 -0.57 5.41
CA PHE A 234 0.84 -0.59 4.12
C PHE A 234 -0.10 -0.59 2.91
N SER A 235 -1.34 -1.07 3.06
CA SER A 235 -2.34 -1.10 2.00
C SER A 235 -2.49 0.24 1.26
N PRO A 236 -2.84 1.35 1.92
CA PRO A 236 -2.98 2.63 1.25
C PRO A 236 -1.65 3.20 0.75
N VAL A 237 -0.56 2.89 1.48
CA VAL A 237 0.77 3.43 1.18
C VAL A 237 1.30 2.87 -0.12
N VAL A 238 1.19 1.55 -0.32
CA VAL A 238 1.74 0.90 -1.52
C VAL A 238 1.06 1.39 -2.79
N SER A 239 -0.25 1.47 -2.79
CA SER A 239 -1.00 1.96 -3.95
C SER A 239 -0.69 3.43 -4.29
N ALA A 240 -0.46 4.26 -3.27
CA ALA A 240 -0.04 5.64 -3.45
C ALA A 240 1.41 5.75 -3.97
N LEU A 241 2.31 4.88 -3.53
CA LEU A 241 3.68 4.81 -4.04
C LEU A 241 3.73 4.38 -5.50
N VAL A 242 2.88 3.42 -5.89
CA VAL A 242 2.73 3.02 -7.31
C VAL A 242 2.21 4.19 -8.15
N LEU A 243 1.23 4.94 -7.64
CA LEU A 243 0.75 6.16 -8.32
C LEU A 243 1.90 7.15 -8.55
N ILE A 244 2.71 7.42 -7.53
CA ILE A 244 3.86 8.34 -7.63
C ILE A 244 4.89 7.84 -8.64
N ALA A 245 5.18 6.54 -8.66
CA ALA A 245 6.17 5.96 -9.57
C ALA A 245 5.76 6.05 -11.07
N HIS A 246 4.48 6.24 -11.35
CA HIS A 246 3.95 6.42 -12.71
C HIS A 246 3.75 7.89 -13.11
N LEU A 247 4.09 8.85 -12.25
CA LEU A 247 3.97 10.26 -12.60
C LEU A 247 5.05 10.65 -13.64
N PRO A 248 4.70 11.50 -14.61
CA PRO A 248 5.69 11.99 -15.57
C PRO A 248 6.72 12.90 -14.88
N PRO A 249 7.97 12.93 -15.37
CA PRO A 249 9.04 13.75 -14.76
C PRO A 249 8.81 15.27 -14.90
N GLU A 250 7.89 15.72 -15.77
CA GLU A 250 7.67 17.13 -16.09
C GLU A 250 6.73 17.86 -15.10
N ILE A 251 6.46 17.33 -13.94
CA ILE A 251 5.54 17.90 -12.92
C ILE A 251 5.90 19.36 -12.56
N LEU A 252 7.18 19.71 -12.63
CA LEU A 252 7.72 21.02 -12.19
C LEU A 252 7.40 22.19 -13.11
N VAL A 253 6.98 21.93 -14.36
CA VAL A 253 6.95 22.98 -15.40
C VAL A 253 5.78 23.94 -15.24
N LEU A 254 4.64 23.52 -14.64
CA LEU A 254 3.41 24.27 -14.75
C LEU A 254 3.07 25.21 -13.59
N ASN A 255 3.58 24.98 -12.38
CA ASN A 255 3.29 25.85 -11.22
C ASN A 255 4.35 25.78 -10.14
N GLN A 256 5.47 26.46 -10.38
CA GLN A 256 6.66 26.46 -9.53
C GLN A 256 6.37 26.89 -8.08
N SER A 257 5.43 27.81 -7.87
CA SER A 257 5.05 28.28 -6.53
C SER A 257 4.36 27.18 -5.72
N LEU A 258 3.40 26.46 -6.32
CA LEU A 258 2.70 25.35 -5.66
C LEU A 258 3.64 24.17 -5.38
N VAL A 259 4.50 23.85 -6.33
CA VAL A 259 5.53 22.82 -6.16
C VAL A 259 6.46 23.15 -5.00
N SER A 260 6.87 24.42 -4.87
CA SER A 260 7.71 24.88 -3.74
C SER A 260 7.00 24.73 -2.40
N ILE A 261 5.72 25.10 -2.31
CA ILE A 261 4.92 24.95 -1.09
C ILE A 261 4.80 23.48 -0.71
N ILE A 262 4.39 22.61 -1.64
CA ILE A 262 4.23 21.18 -1.40
C ILE A 262 5.57 20.55 -1.01
N SER A 263 6.65 20.95 -1.65
CA SER A 263 8.01 20.52 -1.33
C SER A 263 8.41 20.88 0.10
N THR A 264 8.13 22.12 0.51
CA THR A 264 8.40 22.58 1.88
C THR A 264 7.58 21.79 2.91
N LEU A 265 6.27 21.58 2.65
CA LEU A 265 5.42 20.77 3.51
C LEU A 265 5.92 19.33 3.62
N THR A 266 6.39 18.74 2.51
CA THR A 266 6.94 17.38 2.47
C THR A 266 8.21 17.28 3.32
N VAL A 267 9.11 18.26 3.24
CA VAL A 267 10.33 18.30 4.07
C VAL A 267 9.99 18.45 5.55
N LEU A 268 9.05 19.32 5.88
CA LEU A 268 8.60 19.51 7.27
C LEU A 268 7.95 18.22 7.80
N ALA A 269 7.16 17.52 6.98
CA ALA A 269 6.57 16.23 7.35
C ALA A 269 7.65 15.17 7.60
N ALA A 270 8.69 15.10 6.77
CA ALA A 270 9.82 14.18 6.96
C ALA A 270 10.57 14.46 8.27
N LEU A 271 10.91 15.73 8.53
CA LEU A 271 11.62 16.14 9.75
C LEU A 271 10.79 15.86 11.00
N TYR A 272 9.51 16.24 10.99
CA TYR A 272 8.60 15.97 12.09
C TYR A 272 8.46 14.47 12.36
N ALA A 273 8.20 13.69 11.34
CA ALA A 273 8.00 12.25 11.48
C ALA A 273 9.29 11.56 11.97
N SER A 274 10.46 11.94 11.47
CA SER A 274 11.76 11.42 11.92
C SER A 274 12.04 11.75 13.39
N ALA A 275 11.78 13.00 13.81
CA ALA A 275 11.93 13.43 15.20
C ALA A 275 10.98 12.66 16.13
N MET A 276 9.71 12.52 15.74
CA MET A 276 8.71 11.79 16.51
C MET A 276 9.04 10.30 16.60
N TRP A 277 9.57 9.69 15.54
CA TRP A 277 10.00 8.29 15.58
C TRP A 277 11.13 8.07 16.61
N LEU A 278 12.11 8.97 16.65
CA LEU A 278 13.24 8.90 17.59
C LEU A 278 12.83 9.13 19.06
N THR A 279 11.77 9.90 19.30
CA THR A 279 11.35 10.26 20.67
C THR A 279 10.36 9.27 21.29
N ARG A 280 9.82 8.32 20.52
CA ARG A 280 8.87 7.35 21.06
C ARG A 280 9.56 6.26 21.87
N ALA A 281 9.01 5.99 23.06
CA ALA A 281 9.54 4.98 23.97
C ALA A 281 9.29 3.55 23.44
N ASN A 282 8.18 3.34 22.75
CA ASN A 282 7.76 2.04 22.20
C ASN A 282 7.89 2.01 20.68
N ALA A 283 8.49 0.94 20.15
CA ALA A 283 8.61 0.74 18.70
C ALA A 283 7.26 0.79 17.97
N ASN A 284 6.19 0.26 18.58
CA ASN A 284 4.84 0.24 18.02
C ASN A 284 4.28 1.65 17.80
N GLU A 285 4.53 2.57 18.72
CA GLU A 285 4.12 3.97 18.60
C GLU A 285 4.92 4.73 17.54
N GLY A 286 6.13 4.26 17.26
CA GLY A 286 7.01 4.85 16.24
C GLY A 286 6.66 4.46 14.79
N ARG A 287 6.03 3.29 14.59
CA ARG A 287 5.72 2.74 13.24
C ARG A 287 5.03 3.71 12.28
N PRO A 288 3.96 4.44 12.69
CA PRO A 288 3.31 5.38 11.80
C PRO A 288 4.23 6.49 11.31
N TYR A 289 5.09 7.00 12.20
CA TYR A 289 6.03 8.06 11.88
C TYR A 289 7.12 7.59 10.90
N TRP A 290 7.57 6.34 11.03
CA TRP A 290 8.45 5.69 10.08
C TRP A 290 7.86 5.68 8.66
N ILE A 291 6.59 5.26 8.54
CA ILE A 291 5.89 5.22 7.26
C ILE A 291 5.83 6.62 6.65
N VAL A 292 5.43 7.64 7.43
CA VAL A 292 5.32 9.02 6.94
C VAL A 292 6.69 9.57 6.54
N ALA A 293 7.76 9.32 7.31
CA ALA A 293 9.09 9.80 6.99
C ALA A 293 9.59 9.26 5.64
N LEU A 294 9.52 7.94 5.42
CA LEU A 294 9.98 7.34 4.16
C LEU A 294 9.06 7.67 2.98
N SER A 295 7.75 7.77 3.24
CA SER A 295 6.80 8.25 2.23
C SER A 295 7.08 9.68 1.80
N ALA A 296 7.51 10.54 2.72
CA ALA A 296 7.90 11.91 2.40
C ALA A 296 9.16 11.96 1.54
N PHE A 297 10.15 11.07 1.75
CA PHE A 297 11.30 10.95 0.85
C PHE A 297 10.86 10.51 -0.55
N ALA A 298 10.01 9.51 -0.66
CA ALA A 298 9.48 9.06 -1.96
C ALA A 298 8.73 10.20 -2.69
N LEU A 299 7.88 10.93 -1.97
CA LEU A 299 7.14 12.07 -2.52
C LEU A 299 8.10 13.20 -2.95
N ARG A 300 9.15 13.46 -2.18
CA ARG A 300 10.17 14.47 -2.49
C ARG A 300 10.94 14.13 -3.77
N CYS A 301 11.30 12.88 -3.97
CA CYS A 301 11.95 12.43 -5.20
C CYS A 301 11.08 12.69 -6.44
N ALA A 302 9.78 12.39 -6.36
CA ALA A 302 8.84 12.68 -7.45
C ALA A 302 8.74 14.19 -7.71
N LEU A 303 8.68 15.02 -6.66
CA LEU A 303 8.70 16.49 -6.77
C LEU A 303 9.98 17.01 -7.41
N ASN A 304 11.07 16.29 -7.33
CA ASN A 304 12.33 16.63 -7.98
C ASN A 304 12.44 16.06 -9.42
N SER A 305 11.34 15.62 -10.01
CA SER A 305 11.32 14.98 -11.35
C SER A 305 12.13 13.68 -11.43
N GLN A 306 12.21 12.97 -10.32
CA GLN A 306 12.94 11.70 -10.19
C GLN A 306 12.00 10.57 -9.68
N PRO A 307 10.99 10.17 -10.46
CA PRO A 307 10.04 9.12 -10.05
C PRO A 307 10.71 7.76 -9.79
N GLU A 308 11.83 7.47 -10.47
CA GLU A 308 12.61 6.25 -10.26
C GLU A 308 13.19 6.17 -8.84
N HIS A 309 13.68 7.30 -8.29
CA HIS A 309 14.15 7.36 -6.91
C HIS A 309 13.00 7.24 -5.90
N SER A 310 11.82 7.73 -6.24
CA SER A 310 10.60 7.50 -5.46
C SER A 310 10.30 6.01 -5.30
N TYR A 311 10.46 5.24 -6.37
CA TYR A 311 10.33 3.78 -6.35
C TYR A 311 11.30 3.13 -5.35
N VAL A 312 12.57 3.53 -5.34
CA VAL A 312 13.59 3.00 -4.42
C VAL A 312 13.21 3.22 -2.96
N TRP A 313 12.78 4.44 -2.60
CA TRP A 313 12.31 4.74 -1.25
C TRP A 313 11.04 3.98 -0.88
N GLY A 314 10.14 3.77 -1.83
CA GLY A 314 8.95 2.94 -1.65
C GLY A 314 9.29 1.49 -1.34
N MET A 315 10.22 0.89 -2.08
CA MET A 315 10.70 -0.46 -1.82
C MET A 315 11.44 -0.58 -0.49
N ALA A 316 12.28 0.42 -0.15
CA ALA A 316 12.94 0.49 1.14
C ALA A 316 11.95 0.56 2.29
N LEU A 317 10.87 1.33 2.16
CA LEU A 317 9.79 1.40 3.14
C LEU A 317 9.13 0.04 3.35
N LEU A 318 8.75 -0.65 2.27
CA LEU A 318 8.04 -1.92 2.36
C LEU A 318 8.90 -3.03 2.96
N LEU A 319 10.11 -3.21 2.45
CA LEU A 319 10.95 -4.33 2.85
C LEU A 319 11.56 -4.12 4.24
N SER A 320 12.15 -2.94 4.51
CA SER A 320 12.70 -2.66 5.83
C SER A 320 11.63 -2.44 6.88
N GLY A 321 10.54 -1.72 6.54
CA GLY A 321 9.40 -1.54 7.43
C GLY A 321 8.70 -2.87 7.73
N GLY A 322 8.54 -3.75 6.74
CA GLY A 322 8.01 -5.09 6.92
C GLY A 322 8.79 -5.89 7.96
N VAL A 323 10.12 -5.90 7.84
CA VAL A 323 10.99 -6.56 8.83
C VAL A 323 10.87 -5.91 10.21
N LEU A 324 10.95 -4.57 10.30
CA LEU A 324 10.87 -3.85 11.57
C LEU A 324 9.55 -4.06 12.30
N PHE A 325 8.43 -4.10 11.57
CA PHE A 325 7.09 -4.15 12.17
C PHE A 325 6.64 -5.56 12.53
N LEU A 326 7.11 -6.57 11.79
CA LEU A 326 6.84 -7.97 12.12
C LEU A 326 7.69 -8.47 13.27
N PHE A 327 8.87 -7.88 13.47
CA PHE A 327 9.78 -8.27 14.52
C PHE A 327 9.54 -7.44 15.78
N ASP A 328 8.86 -8.02 16.76
CA ASP A 328 8.78 -7.52 18.14
C ASP A 328 9.36 -8.62 19.04
N PRO A 329 10.71 -8.73 19.15
CA PRO A 329 11.32 -9.89 19.77
C PRO A 329 11.34 -9.75 21.30
N PRO A 330 10.68 -10.64 22.05
CA PRO A 330 11.00 -10.86 23.45
C PRO A 330 12.36 -11.54 23.60
N ILE A 331 12.90 -12.12 22.52
CA ILE A 331 14.12 -12.94 22.56
C ILE A 331 15.35 -12.13 22.15
N ARG A 332 16.26 -11.92 23.09
CA ARG A 332 17.50 -11.14 22.91
C ARG A 332 18.38 -11.59 21.74
N ARG A 333 18.34 -12.89 21.39
CA ARG A 333 19.16 -13.49 20.32
C ARG A 333 18.74 -13.08 18.91
N ILE A 334 17.52 -12.58 18.70
CA ILE A 334 16.96 -12.30 17.38
C ILE A 334 16.92 -10.77 17.10
N ARG A 335 17.46 -9.94 18.02
CA ARG A 335 17.49 -8.47 17.87
C ARG A 335 18.31 -7.95 16.68
N PHE A 336 19.12 -8.80 16.06
CA PHE A 336 19.88 -8.42 14.87
C PHE A 336 19.01 -8.30 13.60
N ILE A 337 17.85 -8.97 13.55
CA ILE A 337 16.99 -8.95 12.34
C ILE A 337 16.44 -7.53 12.05
N PRO A 338 15.89 -6.78 13.03
CA PRO A 338 15.55 -5.38 12.81
C PRO A 338 16.73 -4.53 12.36
N LEU A 339 17.95 -4.81 12.83
CA LEU A 339 19.15 -4.11 12.38
C LEU A 339 19.43 -4.32 10.90
N LEU A 340 19.15 -5.50 10.33
CA LEU A 340 19.27 -5.74 8.89
C LEU A 340 18.30 -4.84 8.10
N GLY A 341 17.07 -4.65 8.60
CA GLY A 341 16.13 -3.70 8.01
C GLY A 341 16.65 -2.26 8.02
N LEU A 342 17.28 -1.84 9.12
CA LEU A 342 17.90 -0.51 9.24
C LEU A 342 19.15 -0.36 8.34
N LEU A 343 19.97 -1.41 8.24
CA LEU A 343 21.13 -1.41 7.33
C LEU A 343 20.71 -1.18 5.87
N GLY A 344 19.54 -1.72 5.48
CA GLY A 344 18.97 -1.49 4.15
C GLY A 344 18.72 -0.01 3.80
N LEU A 345 18.66 0.87 4.80
CA LEU A 345 18.38 2.31 4.64
C LEU A 345 19.63 3.19 4.71
N LEU A 346 20.79 2.64 5.03
CA LEU A 346 22.02 3.42 5.21
C LEU A 346 22.61 3.99 3.90
N GLY A 347 22.02 3.69 2.75
CA GLY A 347 22.53 4.16 1.47
C GLY A 347 23.90 3.60 1.10
N LEU A 348 24.33 2.51 1.74
CA LEU A 348 25.58 1.83 1.41
C LEU A 348 25.43 1.11 0.04
N PRO A 349 26.53 0.89 -0.69
CA PRO A 349 26.49 0.08 -1.91
C PRO A 349 25.79 -1.26 -1.66
N TYR A 350 24.89 -1.67 -2.58
CA TYR A 350 24.06 -2.88 -2.47
C TYR A 350 22.95 -2.84 -1.42
N THR A 351 22.67 -1.70 -0.78
CA THR A 351 21.48 -1.52 0.05
C THR A 351 20.29 -0.99 -0.74
N LEU A 352 19.06 -1.15 -0.21
CA LEU A 352 17.85 -0.70 -0.87
C LEU A 352 17.83 0.82 -1.15
N ALA A 353 18.46 1.61 -0.28
CA ALA A 353 18.51 3.07 -0.39
C ALA A 353 19.76 3.58 -1.12
N ALA A 354 20.59 2.73 -1.70
CA ALA A 354 21.85 3.13 -2.33
C ALA A 354 21.67 4.03 -3.57
N SER A 355 20.54 3.94 -4.24
CA SER A 355 20.20 4.70 -5.45
C SER A 355 19.08 5.72 -5.24
N GLY A 356 18.62 5.91 -4.01
CA GLY A 356 17.51 6.81 -3.66
C GLY A 356 17.94 8.24 -3.32
#